data_fcade7c6890c63d75e1bf5eef5059e38
#
_entry.id   fcade7c6890c63d75e1bf5eef5059e38
#
_cell.length_a   1.000
_cell.length_b   1.000
_cell.length_c   1.000
_cell.angle_alpha   90.00
_cell.angle_beta   90.00
_cell.angle_gamma   90.00
#
_symmetry.space_group_name_H-M   'P 1'
#
loop_
_entity.id
_entity.type
_entity.pdbx_description
1 polymer ?
#
loop_
_entity_poly.entity_id
_entity_poly.type
_entity_poly.pdbx_seq_one_letter_code
_entity_poly.pdbx_strand_id
1 'polypeptide(L)'
;MEIITAKKAHEKALSIIPSQIENVVSFIFKDIQIEIDKGNFYINYYRKNIDEWFFNKMMTSTAREFFERLGYCYAYNCGRNLCDDCITISW
;
A
#
# COMPACT_ATOMS: atom_id res chain seq x y z
N MET A 1 17.84 14.73 7.91
CA MET A 1 16.62 13.94 7.95
C MET A 1 16.84 12.64 7.20
N GLU A 2 16.65 11.54 7.87
CA GLU A 2 16.90 10.25 7.26
C GLU A 2 15.70 9.84 6.41
N ILE A 3 15.94 9.60 5.12
CA ILE A 3 14.90 9.10 4.24
C ILE A 3 14.81 7.60 4.45
N ILE A 4 13.67 7.14 4.98
CA ILE A 4 13.44 5.71 5.13
C ILE A 4 13.20 5.12 3.74
N THR A 5 14.15 4.30 3.28
CA THR A 5 13.98 3.61 2.01
C THR A 5 12.88 2.57 2.13
N ALA A 6 12.26 2.21 1.03
CA ALA A 6 11.24 1.15 1.02
C ALA A 6 11.81 -0.17 1.58
N LYS A 7 13.09 -0.44 1.35
CA LYS A 7 13.76 -1.62 1.90
C LYS A 7 13.78 -1.61 3.42
N LYS A 8 14.16 -0.48 4.05
CA LYS A 8 14.16 -0.35 5.50
C LYS A 8 12.76 -0.44 6.08
N ALA A 9 11.78 0.17 5.44
CA ALA A 9 10.39 0.08 5.86
C ALA A 9 9.91 -1.37 5.81
N HIS A 10 10.26 -2.09 4.77
CA HIS A 10 9.92 -3.51 4.61
C HIS A 10 10.51 -4.35 5.75
N GLU A 11 11.79 -4.16 6.07
CA GLU A 11 12.46 -4.89 7.13
C GLU A 11 11.82 -4.65 8.50
N LYS A 12 11.47 -3.40 8.79
CA LYS A 12 10.77 -3.06 10.03
C LYS A 12 9.37 -3.65 10.07
N ALA A 13 8.67 -3.62 8.93
CA ALA A 13 7.30 -4.10 8.83
C ALA A 13 7.18 -5.59 9.07
N LEU A 14 8.17 -6.38 8.61
CA LEU A 14 8.15 -7.83 8.77
C LEU A 14 8.09 -8.27 10.23
N SER A 15 8.52 -7.43 11.18
CA SER A 15 8.49 -7.74 12.61
C SER A 15 7.19 -7.36 13.30
N ILE A 16 6.35 -6.52 12.69
CA ILE A 16 5.16 -5.95 13.33
C ILE A 16 3.93 -5.91 12.43
N ILE A 17 3.88 -6.75 11.40
CA ILE A 17 2.74 -6.78 10.48
C ILE A 17 1.50 -7.32 11.20
N PRO A 18 0.37 -6.58 11.23
CA PRO A 18 -0.87 -7.12 11.77
C PRO A 18 -1.34 -8.34 10.98
N SER A 19 -1.75 -9.39 11.67
CA SER A 19 -2.17 -10.64 11.04
C SER A 19 -3.33 -10.45 10.05
N GLN A 20 -4.17 -9.44 10.28
CA GLN A 20 -5.33 -9.14 9.43
C GLN A 20 -4.97 -8.72 8.01
N ILE A 21 -3.78 -8.13 7.84
CA ILE A 21 -3.33 -7.59 6.55
C ILE A 21 -2.02 -8.22 6.05
N GLU A 22 -1.54 -9.25 6.72
CA GLU A 22 -0.26 -9.88 6.41
C GLU A 22 -0.16 -10.29 4.94
N ASN A 23 -1.21 -10.93 4.42
CA ASN A 23 -1.24 -11.39 3.03
C ASN A 23 -1.19 -10.24 2.02
N VAL A 24 -1.76 -9.11 2.39
CA VAL A 24 -1.83 -7.93 1.51
C VAL A 24 -0.53 -7.17 1.54
N VAL A 25 0.06 -7.01 2.71
CA VAL A 25 1.28 -6.22 2.92
C VAL A 25 2.44 -6.75 2.08
N SER A 26 2.61 -8.06 2.04
CA SER A 26 3.68 -8.68 1.26
C SER A 26 3.60 -8.33 -0.23
N PHE A 27 2.40 -8.40 -0.80
CA PHE A 27 2.16 -8.04 -2.20
C PHE A 27 2.40 -6.55 -2.44
N ILE A 28 1.93 -5.70 -1.53
CA ILE A 28 2.08 -4.25 -1.66
C ILE A 28 3.55 -3.85 -1.64
N PHE A 29 4.34 -4.37 -0.72
CA PHE A 29 5.77 -4.06 -0.67
C PHE A 29 6.52 -4.54 -1.89
N LYS A 30 6.16 -5.69 -2.43
CA LYS A 30 6.74 -6.19 -3.67
C LYS A 30 6.45 -5.24 -4.84
N ASP A 31 5.20 -4.79 -4.95
CA ASP A 31 4.80 -3.86 -5.99
C ASP A 31 5.48 -2.50 -5.83
N ILE A 32 5.60 -2.01 -4.60
CA ILE A 32 6.31 -0.76 -4.31
C ILE A 32 7.78 -0.86 -4.76
N GLN A 33 8.44 -1.98 -4.48
CA GLN A 33 9.82 -2.17 -4.89
C GLN A 33 9.97 -2.14 -6.41
N ILE A 34 9.03 -2.76 -7.12
CA ILE A 34 9.02 -2.74 -8.60
C ILE A 34 8.90 -1.29 -9.10
N GLU A 35 8.01 -0.50 -8.50
CA GLU A 35 7.82 0.89 -8.90
C GLU A 35 9.03 1.76 -8.57
N ILE A 36 9.70 1.52 -7.45
CA ILE A 36 10.93 2.22 -7.09
C ILE A 36 12.01 1.92 -8.12
N ASP A 37 12.15 0.68 -8.54
CA ASP A 37 13.15 0.27 -9.53
C ASP A 37 12.89 0.93 -10.89
N LYS A 38 11.64 1.29 -11.19
CA LYS A 38 11.26 2.04 -12.39
C LYS A 38 11.45 3.55 -12.23
N GLY A 39 11.77 4.04 -11.03
CA GLY A 39 11.90 5.46 -10.75
C GLY A 39 10.60 6.17 -10.41
N ASN A 40 9.55 5.44 -10.09
CA ASN A 40 8.26 6.00 -9.71
C ASN A 40 8.20 6.28 -8.21
N PHE A 41 7.32 7.21 -7.81
CA PHE A 41 7.15 7.64 -6.42
C PHE A 41 5.79 7.26 -5.84
N TYR A 42 4.96 6.55 -6.59
CA TYR A 42 3.63 6.17 -6.15
C TYR A 42 3.15 4.92 -6.89
N ILE A 43 2.11 4.30 -6.34
CA ILE A 43 1.41 3.19 -6.97
C ILE A 43 -0.09 3.35 -6.75
N ASN A 44 -0.88 3.00 -7.76
CA ASN A 44 -2.35 3.06 -7.69
C ASN A 44 -2.92 1.64 -7.75
N TYR A 45 -3.84 1.35 -6.84
CA TYR A 45 -4.60 0.11 -6.85
C TYR A 45 -6.05 0.41 -7.17
N TYR A 46 -6.50 0.02 -8.36
CA TYR A 46 -7.89 0.21 -8.80
C TYR A 46 -8.71 -1.02 -8.45
N ARG A 47 -9.90 -0.79 -7.88
CA ARG A 47 -10.81 -1.88 -7.50
C ARG A 47 -11.07 -2.85 -8.64
N LYS A 48 -11.21 -2.34 -9.87
CA LYS A 48 -11.49 -3.14 -11.05
C LYS A 48 -10.32 -4.01 -11.52
N ASN A 49 -9.11 -3.72 -11.08
CA ASN A 49 -7.88 -4.36 -11.56
C ASN A 49 -7.31 -5.38 -10.56
N ILE A 50 -7.86 -5.46 -9.38
CA ILE A 50 -7.40 -6.39 -8.33
C ILE A 50 -8.58 -7.15 -7.75
N ASP A 51 -8.30 -8.23 -7.04
CA ASP A 51 -9.33 -9.02 -6.40
C ASP A 51 -10.07 -8.21 -5.34
N GLU A 52 -11.37 -8.43 -5.23
CA GLU A 52 -12.21 -7.69 -4.29
C GLU A 52 -11.74 -7.86 -2.84
N TRP A 53 -11.37 -9.06 -2.45
CA TRP A 53 -10.89 -9.31 -1.09
C TRP A 53 -9.61 -8.51 -0.80
N PHE A 54 -8.73 -8.39 -1.78
CA PHE A 54 -7.49 -7.63 -1.66
C PHE A 54 -7.79 -6.15 -1.42
N PHE A 55 -8.65 -5.58 -2.27
CA PHE A 55 -9.05 -4.18 -2.16
C PHE A 55 -9.74 -3.91 -0.82
N ASN A 56 -10.63 -4.79 -0.38
CA ASN A 56 -11.32 -4.65 0.89
C ASN A 56 -10.36 -4.67 2.08
N LYS A 57 -9.32 -5.49 2.04
CA LYS A 57 -8.28 -5.49 3.07
C LYS A 57 -7.50 -4.17 3.08
N MET A 58 -7.21 -3.61 1.92
CA MET A 58 -6.54 -2.32 1.80
C MET A 58 -7.40 -1.17 2.32
N MET A 59 -8.72 -1.30 2.26
CA MET A 59 -9.65 -0.27 2.72
C MET A 59 -9.79 -0.20 4.25
N THR A 60 -9.19 -1.11 4.98
CA THR A 60 -9.28 -1.12 6.44
C THR A 60 -8.39 -0.02 7.04
N SER A 61 -8.80 0.51 8.18
CA SER A 61 -7.99 1.47 8.93
C SER A 61 -6.67 0.86 9.38
N THR A 62 -6.66 -0.45 9.64
CA THR A 62 -5.45 -1.19 10.01
C THR A 62 -4.38 -1.08 8.93
N ALA A 63 -4.74 -1.30 7.66
CA ALA A 63 -3.81 -1.18 6.54
C ALA A 63 -3.32 0.25 6.37
N ARG A 64 -4.23 1.21 6.41
CA ARG A 64 -3.90 2.63 6.29
C ARG A 64 -2.93 3.08 7.37
N GLU A 65 -3.23 2.80 8.63
CA GLU A 65 -2.37 3.19 9.75
C GLU A 65 -1.00 2.53 9.66
N PHE A 66 -0.97 1.27 9.25
CA PHE A 66 0.28 0.53 9.10
C PHE A 66 1.23 1.25 8.14
N PHE A 67 0.74 1.60 6.94
CA PHE A 67 1.56 2.28 5.94
C PHE A 67 1.89 3.73 6.34
N GLU A 68 0.96 4.44 6.94
CA GLU A 68 1.21 5.81 7.40
C GLU A 68 2.29 5.86 8.47
N ARG A 69 2.32 4.90 9.38
CA ARG A 69 3.38 4.80 10.41
C ARG A 69 4.75 4.57 9.82
N LEU A 70 4.82 3.94 8.65
CA LEU A 70 6.08 3.71 7.95
C LEU A 70 6.53 4.92 7.13
N GLY A 71 5.73 5.97 7.09
CA GLY A 71 6.06 7.19 6.35
C GLY A 71 5.47 7.26 4.95
N TYR A 72 4.64 6.29 4.55
CA TYR A 72 3.94 6.36 3.27
C TYR A 72 2.71 7.24 3.37
N CYS A 73 2.35 7.87 2.25
CA CYS A 73 1.06 8.51 2.10
C CYS A 73 0.06 7.49 1.55
N TYR A 74 -1.10 7.40 2.16
CA TYR A 74 -2.11 6.40 1.82
C TYR A 74 -3.43 7.11 1.60
N ALA A 75 -3.87 7.18 0.35
CA ALA A 75 -5.06 7.95 -0.03
C ALA A 75 -6.08 7.06 -0.75
N TYR A 76 -7.33 7.19 -0.35
CA TYR A 76 -8.45 6.56 -1.03
C TYR A 76 -9.15 7.60 -1.89
N ASN A 77 -9.36 7.29 -3.16
CA ASN A 77 -10.05 8.14 -4.10
C ASN A 77 -11.29 7.43 -4.65
N CYS A 78 -12.45 8.05 -4.46
CA CYS A 78 -13.70 7.58 -5.04
C CYS A 78 -13.80 8.03 -6.49
N GLY A 79 -13.99 7.08 -7.39
CA GLY A 79 -14.32 7.39 -8.78
C GLY A 79 -15.79 7.71 -8.94
N ARG A 80 -16.18 8.12 -10.15
CA ARG A 80 -17.57 8.41 -10.49
C ARG A 80 -18.46 7.17 -10.44
N ASN A 81 -17.87 6.01 -10.73
CA ASN A 81 -18.53 4.71 -10.65
C ASN A 81 -17.85 3.88 -9.57
N LEU A 82 -18.56 2.91 -9.01
CA LEU A 82 -18.01 2.03 -7.97
C LEU A 82 -16.74 1.31 -8.42
N CYS A 83 -16.60 1.06 -9.72
CA CYS A 83 -15.43 0.38 -10.27
C CYS A 83 -14.19 1.27 -10.41
N ASP A 84 -14.36 2.59 -10.29
CA ASP A 84 -13.27 3.54 -10.48
C ASP A 84 -12.56 3.92 -9.17
N ASP A 85 -12.96 3.30 -8.06
CA ASP A 85 -12.30 3.51 -6.77
C ASP A 85 -10.85 3.09 -6.86
N CYS A 86 -9.97 3.89 -6.27
CA CYS A 86 -8.56 3.51 -6.18
C CYS A 86 -7.93 3.91 -4.85
N ILE A 87 -6.88 3.19 -4.49
CA ILE A 87 -6.02 3.53 -3.36
C ILE A 87 -4.65 3.87 -3.92
N THR A 88 -4.14 5.04 -3.55
CA THR A 88 -2.81 5.50 -3.96
C THR A 88 -1.88 5.46 -2.76
N ILE A 89 -0.76 4.77 -2.91
CA ILE A 89 0.31 4.74 -1.91
C ILE A 89 1.49 5.46 -2.52
N SER A 90 2.00 6.46 -1.84
CA SER A 90 3.16 7.22 -2.31
C SER A 90 4.23 7.32 -1.23
N TRP A 91 5.46 7.58 -1.68
CA TRP A 91 6.63 7.64 -0.78
C TRP A 91 7.59 8.78 -1.12
#